data_b205bd27324a1a89c48c701766822d99
#
_entry.id   b205bd27324a1a89c48c701766822d99
#
_cell.length_a   1.000
_cell.length_b   1.000
_cell.length_c   1.000
_cell.angle_alpha   90.00
_cell.angle_beta   90.00
_cell.angle_gamma   90.00
#
_symmetry.space_group_name_H-M   'P 1'
#
loop_
_entity.id
_entity.type
_entity.pdbx_description
1 polymer ?
#
loop_
_entity_poly.entity_id
_entity_poly.type
_entity_poly.pdbx_seq_one_letter_code
_entity_poly.pdbx_strand_id
1 'polypeptide(L)'
;MENSNAFSLLSEQTRQKLLEQNISKPTAVQQQVIPQIFNGKNVLFESETGTGKTFAYLLPLITKLEADSDTVHAKILVIAPTFELASQINLAAKSITDRKTALLIGGSPIKRQCETLKEKPQIIAGTAARLCELIRLKKLKIENLFAAVFDETDRLVKKECIEDTTEIKSLLPENCQIIACTATINNAAKDFFPESENILLPPEDILRKRITHWAIYAEARDKIDTLRKFIAAENPSKALIFTSRADQVENIFSKLSYKRIDCACIHAKTDKQMRKAAIDRFKSGKIKILITSDLTARGLDIPDISHVIQMDLPQDTDFFIHRSGRTGRAGKTGINVVIGDEWEMNRYATLEKKLGLTVYPKEIRSGKVIAPLME
;
A
#
# COMPACT_ATOMS: atom_id res chain seq x y z
N MET A 1 18.98 -4.00 -28.39
CA MET A 1 18.80 -2.66 -27.81
C MET A 1 19.19 -2.77 -26.35
N GLU A 2 20.33 -2.14 -25.97
CA GLU A 2 20.76 -2.11 -24.58
C GLU A 2 19.66 -1.52 -23.73
N ASN A 3 19.29 -2.23 -22.68
CA ASN A 3 18.34 -1.74 -21.68
C ASN A 3 18.98 -0.53 -20.98
N SER A 4 18.80 0.66 -21.53
CA SER A 4 19.25 1.89 -20.89
C SER A 4 18.58 1.97 -19.51
N ASN A 5 19.37 2.16 -18.47
CA ASN A 5 18.88 2.28 -17.08
C ASN A 5 17.89 3.45 -17.00
N ALA A 6 16.63 3.18 -16.63
CA ALA A 6 15.60 4.23 -16.56
C ALA A 6 15.98 5.40 -15.65
N PHE A 7 16.88 5.19 -14.68
CA PHE A 7 17.39 6.27 -13.83
C PHE A 7 18.32 7.24 -14.59
N SER A 8 18.80 6.89 -15.80
CA SER A 8 19.56 7.85 -16.64
C SER A 8 18.72 9.02 -17.13
N LEU A 9 17.39 8.86 -17.18
CA LEU A 9 16.44 9.92 -17.55
C LEU A 9 16.17 10.93 -16.43
N LEU A 10 16.56 10.59 -15.20
CA LEU A 10 16.30 11.43 -14.02
C LEU A 10 17.32 12.56 -13.90
N SER A 11 16.89 13.67 -13.29
CA SER A 11 17.80 14.78 -12.96
C SER A 11 18.91 14.32 -12.02
N GLU A 12 20.02 15.05 -12.02
CA GLU A 12 21.14 14.77 -11.10
C GLU A 12 20.70 14.85 -9.64
N GLN A 13 19.89 15.86 -9.30
CA GLN A 13 19.38 16.04 -7.95
C GLN A 13 18.53 14.85 -7.49
N THR A 14 17.59 14.38 -8.34
CA THR A 14 16.77 13.20 -8.04
C THR A 14 17.63 11.95 -7.89
N ARG A 15 18.63 11.73 -8.75
CA ARG A 15 19.55 10.59 -8.65
C ARG A 15 20.36 10.60 -7.36
N GLN A 16 20.86 11.75 -6.94
CA GLN A 16 21.60 11.89 -5.70
C GLN A 16 20.73 11.54 -4.48
N LYS A 17 19.48 12.03 -4.43
CA LYS A 17 18.51 11.69 -3.36
C LYS A 17 18.19 10.20 -3.29
N LEU A 18 18.19 9.49 -4.43
CA LEU A 18 18.03 8.03 -4.46
C LEU A 18 19.26 7.31 -3.91
N LEU A 19 20.47 7.77 -4.25
CA LEU A 19 21.71 7.18 -3.74
C LEU A 19 21.84 7.35 -2.22
N GLU A 20 21.43 8.49 -1.66
CA GLU A 20 21.35 8.73 -0.21
C GLU A 20 20.43 7.72 0.49
N GLN A 21 19.43 7.17 -0.21
CA GLN A 21 18.53 6.13 0.27
C GLN A 21 18.99 4.71 -0.08
N ASN A 22 20.22 4.53 -0.58
CA ASN A 22 20.77 3.27 -1.07
C ASN A 22 19.98 2.65 -2.24
N ILE A 23 19.32 3.48 -3.07
CA ILE A 23 18.59 3.05 -4.26
C ILE A 23 19.42 3.37 -5.48
N SER A 24 20.16 2.36 -5.99
CA SER A 24 21.09 2.53 -7.10
C SER A 24 20.57 1.97 -8.44
N LYS A 25 19.54 1.13 -8.42
CA LYS A 25 19.00 0.48 -9.61
C LYS A 25 17.46 0.55 -9.61
N PRO A 26 16.83 0.76 -10.79
CA PRO A 26 15.39 0.72 -10.90
C PRO A 26 14.85 -0.68 -10.70
N THR A 27 13.67 -0.78 -10.12
CA THR A 27 12.88 -2.01 -10.11
C THR A 27 12.31 -2.29 -11.50
N ALA A 28 11.76 -3.48 -11.75
CA ALA A 28 11.17 -3.83 -13.04
C ALA A 28 10.05 -2.86 -13.45
N VAL A 29 9.18 -2.46 -12.52
CA VAL A 29 8.13 -1.47 -12.78
C VAL A 29 8.73 -0.10 -13.12
N GLN A 30 9.73 0.35 -12.40
CA GLN A 30 10.40 1.63 -12.65
C GLN A 30 11.09 1.64 -14.01
N GLN A 31 11.72 0.52 -14.37
CA GLN A 31 12.41 0.39 -15.66
C GLN A 31 11.46 0.55 -16.86
N GLN A 32 10.23 0.10 -16.75
CA GLN A 32 9.25 0.16 -17.83
C GLN A 32 8.41 1.44 -17.81
N VAL A 33 8.00 1.90 -16.63
CA VAL A 33 7.04 3.01 -16.48
C VAL A 33 7.71 4.38 -16.56
N ILE A 34 8.92 4.56 -15.98
CA ILE A 34 9.60 5.87 -15.96
C ILE A 34 9.76 6.47 -17.37
N PRO A 35 10.23 5.73 -18.41
CA PRO A 35 10.38 6.29 -19.74
C PRO A 35 9.05 6.74 -20.35
N GLN A 36 7.97 6.02 -20.13
CA GLN A 36 6.65 6.36 -20.69
C GLN A 36 6.10 7.65 -20.07
N ILE A 37 6.19 7.76 -18.73
CA ILE A 37 5.78 8.98 -18.02
C ILE A 37 6.67 10.16 -18.40
N PHE A 38 7.99 9.94 -18.50
CA PHE A 38 8.92 10.99 -18.89
C PHE A 38 8.61 11.53 -20.29
N ASN A 39 8.17 10.67 -21.22
CA ASN A 39 7.76 11.04 -22.57
C ASN A 39 6.36 11.67 -22.64
N GLY A 40 5.69 11.91 -21.52
CA GLY A 40 4.39 12.60 -21.49
C GLY A 40 3.18 11.71 -21.79
N LYS A 41 3.32 10.40 -21.87
CA LYS A 41 2.20 9.51 -22.17
C LYS A 41 1.26 9.37 -20.98
N ASN A 42 -0.04 9.29 -21.24
CA ASN A 42 -1.02 8.80 -20.29
C ASN A 42 -0.84 7.30 -20.11
N VAL A 43 -0.73 6.83 -18.88
CA VAL A 43 -0.46 5.41 -18.60
C VAL A 43 -1.37 4.85 -17.52
N LEU A 44 -1.84 3.63 -17.74
CA LEU A 44 -2.45 2.78 -16.72
C LEU A 44 -1.55 1.56 -16.54
N PHE A 45 -0.88 1.43 -15.40
CA PHE A 45 0.04 0.33 -15.18
C PHE A 45 -0.36 -0.55 -14.00
N GLU A 46 -0.20 -1.86 -14.21
CA GLU A 46 -0.39 -2.86 -13.18
C GLU A 46 0.94 -3.18 -12.51
N SER A 47 0.94 -3.21 -11.19
CA SER A 47 2.09 -3.64 -10.43
C SER A 47 1.69 -4.06 -9.02
N GLU A 48 2.26 -5.15 -8.55
CA GLU A 48 2.03 -5.67 -7.20
C GLU A 48 2.44 -4.67 -6.11
N THR A 49 1.95 -4.85 -4.89
CA THR A 49 2.34 -4.00 -3.75
C THR A 49 3.79 -4.26 -3.36
N GLY A 50 4.55 -3.18 -3.11
CA GLY A 50 5.95 -3.30 -2.68
C GLY A 50 6.98 -3.36 -3.82
N THR A 51 6.56 -3.22 -5.08
CA THR A 51 7.43 -3.22 -6.27
C THR A 51 8.09 -1.87 -6.57
N GLY A 52 7.70 -0.80 -5.86
CA GLY A 52 8.22 0.55 -6.08
C GLY A 52 7.37 1.42 -7.00
N LYS A 53 6.04 1.16 -7.11
CA LYS A 53 5.09 1.97 -7.90
C LYS A 53 5.17 3.47 -7.63
N THR A 54 5.21 3.85 -6.36
CA THR A 54 5.23 5.27 -5.96
C THR A 54 6.41 6.01 -6.58
N PHE A 55 7.58 5.42 -6.57
CA PHE A 55 8.75 6.01 -7.23
C PHE A 55 8.68 5.88 -8.76
N ALA A 56 8.01 4.89 -9.32
CA ALA A 56 7.85 4.76 -10.76
C ALA A 56 7.15 5.98 -11.38
N TYR A 57 6.18 6.59 -10.68
CA TYR A 57 5.54 7.81 -11.16
C TYR A 57 6.13 9.10 -10.57
N LEU A 58 6.58 9.13 -9.32
CA LEU A 58 7.12 10.35 -8.73
C LEU A 58 8.45 10.78 -9.36
N LEU A 59 9.36 9.85 -9.60
CA LEU A 59 10.70 10.18 -10.10
C LEU A 59 10.70 10.95 -11.44
N PRO A 60 10.01 10.47 -12.49
CA PRO A 60 9.97 11.22 -13.76
C PRO A 60 9.20 12.53 -13.63
N LEU A 61 8.14 12.60 -12.83
CA LEU A 61 7.36 13.83 -12.63
C LEU A 61 8.17 14.87 -11.86
N ILE A 62 8.90 14.47 -10.83
CA ILE A 62 9.76 15.37 -10.05
C ILE A 62 10.92 15.87 -10.93
N THR A 63 11.52 15.02 -11.77
CA THR A 63 12.53 15.43 -12.72
C THR A 63 12.01 16.53 -13.65
N LYS A 64 10.78 16.40 -14.17
CA LYS A 64 10.13 17.46 -14.96
C LYS A 64 9.88 18.72 -14.14
N LEU A 65 9.42 18.55 -12.90
CA LEU A 65 9.16 19.66 -11.98
C LEU A 65 10.43 20.45 -11.64
N GLU A 66 11.57 19.79 -11.53
CA GLU A 66 12.86 20.45 -11.26
C GLU A 66 13.31 21.35 -12.40
N ALA A 67 12.94 20.99 -13.64
CA ALA A 67 13.17 21.82 -14.83
C ALA A 67 12.16 22.99 -14.99
N ASP A 68 11.04 22.97 -14.24
CA ASP A 68 10.02 24.02 -14.28
C ASP A 68 10.45 25.22 -13.42
N SER A 69 10.45 26.41 -14.00
CA SER A 69 10.74 27.67 -13.32
C SER A 69 9.58 28.20 -12.48
N ASP A 70 8.37 27.73 -12.72
CA ASP A 70 7.19 28.14 -11.95
C ASP A 70 7.17 27.43 -10.58
N THR A 71 7.41 28.18 -9.52
CA THR A 71 7.43 27.69 -8.14
C THR A 71 6.19 28.09 -7.34
N VAL A 72 5.19 28.68 -8.00
CA VAL A 72 4.03 29.28 -7.32
C VAL A 72 2.80 28.37 -7.36
N HIS A 73 2.61 27.64 -8.44
CA HIS A 73 1.41 26.85 -8.67
C HIS A 73 1.62 25.36 -8.35
N ALA A 74 0.53 24.70 -7.95
CA ALA A 74 0.50 23.24 -7.89
C ALA A 74 0.71 22.66 -9.30
N LYS A 75 1.59 21.68 -9.41
CA LYS A 75 2.01 21.06 -10.69
C LYS A 75 1.67 19.59 -10.77
N ILE A 76 1.73 18.88 -9.63
CA ILE A 76 1.48 17.45 -9.54
C ILE A 76 0.41 17.21 -8.48
N LEU A 77 -0.67 16.52 -8.86
CA LEU A 77 -1.73 16.08 -7.97
C LEU A 77 -1.72 14.56 -7.88
N VAL A 78 -1.63 14.02 -6.67
CA VAL A 78 -1.73 12.57 -6.44
C VAL A 78 -2.97 12.26 -5.61
N ILE A 79 -3.88 11.50 -6.21
CA ILE A 79 -5.15 11.08 -5.63
C ILE A 79 -5.00 9.67 -5.08
N ALA A 80 -5.33 9.48 -3.81
CA ALA A 80 -5.27 8.19 -3.14
C ALA A 80 -6.61 7.87 -2.46
N PRO A 81 -7.00 6.59 -2.35
CA PRO A 81 -8.28 6.21 -1.70
C PRO A 81 -8.24 6.34 -0.18
N THR A 82 -7.06 6.37 0.44
CA THR A 82 -6.92 6.40 1.90
C THR A 82 -5.94 7.46 2.38
N PHE A 83 -6.15 7.90 3.61
CA PHE A 83 -5.25 8.82 4.32
C PHE A 83 -3.82 8.28 4.44
N GLU A 84 -3.71 7.00 4.76
CA GLU A 84 -2.41 6.35 4.97
C GLU A 84 -1.58 6.35 3.69
N LEU A 85 -2.21 5.98 2.56
CA LEU A 85 -1.53 5.98 1.26
C LEU A 85 -1.14 7.40 0.84
N ALA A 86 -2.06 8.36 0.96
CA ALA A 86 -1.75 9.77 0.67
C ALA A 86 -0.57 10.28 1.53
N SER A 87 -0.53 9.90 2.80
CA SER A 87 0.57 10.25 3.71
C SER A 87 1.90 9.63 3.28
N GLN A 88 1.90 8.36 2.87
CA GLN A 88 3.10 7.68 2.36
C GLN A 88 3.62 8.32 1.09
N ILE A 89 2.72 8.62 0.15
CA ILE A 89 3.07 9.30 -1.10
C ILE A 89 3.71 10.67 -0.80
N ASN A 90 3.12 11.43 0.11
CA ASN A 90 3.68 12.73 0.50
C ASN A 90 5.06 12.60 1.17
N LEU A 91 5.28 11.57 2.00
CA LEU A 91 6.59 11.30 2.60
C LEU A 91 7.60 10.85 1.54
N ALA A 92 7.20 9.99 0.60
CA ALA A 92 8.03 9.56 -0.52
C ALA A 92 8.44 10.75 -1.39
N ALA A 93 7.51 11.65 -1.72
CA ALA A 93 7.83 12.88 -2.44
C ALA A 93 8.86 13.73 -1.69
N LYS A 94 8.65 13.97 -0.39
CA LYS A 94 9.60 14.73 0.46
C LYS A 94 10.99 14.12 0.53
N SER A 95 11.11 12.81 0.38
CA SER A 95 12.41 12.12 0.46
C SER A 95 13.27 12.28 -0.82
N ILE A 96 12.65 12.70 -1.93
CA ILE A 96 13.31 12.74 -3.26
C ILE A 96 13.33 14.13 -3.89
N THR A 97 12.76 15.15 -3.26
CA THR A 97 12.82 16.53 -3.75
C THR A 97 12.76 17.55 -2.61
N ASP A 98 13.36 18.71 -2.84
CA ASP A 98 13.26 19.86 -1.95
C ASP A 98 12.07 20.78 -2.29
N ARG A 99 11.29 20.44 -3.34
CA ARG A 99 10.07 21.16 -3.71
C ARG A 99 8.99 20.99 -2.62
N LYS A 100 8.21 22.04 -2.40
CA LYS A 100 7.17 22.02 -1.37
C LYS A 100 6.08 21.00 -1.69
N THR A 101 5.73 20.21 -0.70
CA THR A 101 4.68 19.20 -0.80
C THR A 101 3.57 19.46 0.22
N ALA A 102 2.33 19.10 -0.11
CA ALA A 102 1.20 19.16 0.81
C ALA A 102 0.45 17.84 0.90
N LEU A 103 -0.06 17.55 2.10
CA LEU A 103 -0.94 16.43 2.39
C LEU A 103 -2.34 16.94 2.72
N LEU A 104 -3.33 16.62 1.87
CA LEU A 104 -4.72 17.06 1.99
C LEU A 104 -5.64 15.85 2.21
N ILE A 105 -6.15 15.72 3.45
CA ILE A 105 -6.84 14.50 3.89
C ILE A 105 -8.04 14.80 4.77
N GLY A 106 -9.04 13.92 4.77
CA GLY A 106 -10.14 13.94 5.71
C GLY A 106 -9.68 13.85 7.17
N GLY A 107 -10.55 14.25 8.10
CA GLY A 107 -10.25 14.21 9.54
C GLY A 107 -9.28 15.28 10.05
N SER A 108 -8.76 16.14 9.17
CA SER A 108 -7.98 17.33 9.55
C SER A 108 -8.80 18.60 9.27
N PRO A 109 -8.71 19.64 10.12
CA PRO A 109 -9.46 20.88 9.90
C PRO A 109 -9.12 21.53 8.55
N ILE A 110 -10.16 21.88 7.78
CA ILE A 110 -10.01 22.53 6.47
C ILE A 110 -9.17 23.80 6.57
N LYS A 111 -9.41 24.63 7.61
CA LYS A 111 -8.66 25.87 7.84
C LYS A 111 -7.16 25.64 7.86
N ARG A 112 -6.67 24.60 8.55
CA ARG A 112 -5.25 24.25 8.60
C ARG A 112 -4.70 23.84 7.24
N GLN A 113 -5.49 23.12 6.44
CA GLN A 113 -5.06 22.71 5.09
C GLN A 113 -5.05 23.91 4.12
N CYS A 114 -5.98 24.86 4.30
CA CYS A 114 -5.92 26.12 3.57
C CYS A 114 -4.65 26.93 3.91
N GLU A 115 -4.20 26.92 5.16
CA GLU A 115 -2.91 27.56 5.53
C GLU A 115 -1.73 26.84 4.83
N THR A 116 -1.72 25.51 4.80
CA THR A 116 -0.69 24.75 4.07
C THR A 116 -0.70 25.10 2.56
N LEU A 117 -1.86 25.30 1.95
CA LEU A 117 -1.95 25.70 0.54
C LEU A 117 -1.41 27.12 0.27
N LYS A 118 -1.44 28.03 1.27
CA LYS A 118 -0.80 29.37 1.15
C LYS A 118 0.72 29.30 1.03
N GLU A 119 1.35 28.20 1.48
CA GLU A 119 2.78 27.97 1.31
C GLU A 119 3.17 27.61 -0.13
N LYS A 120 2.17 27.53 -1.04
CA LYS A 120 2.33 27.25 -2.47
C LYS A 120 3.03 25.92 -2.74
N PRO A 121 2.48 24.80 -2.26
CA PRO A 121 3.04 23.47 -2.55
C PRO A 121 2.88 23.14 -4.04
N GLN A 122 3.92 22.56 -4.63
CA GLN A 122 3.93 22.15 -6.03
C GLN A 122 3.50 20.70 -6.22
N ILE A 123 3.65 19.87 -5.20
CA ILE A 123 3.22 18.49 -5.18
C ILE A 123 2.16 18.34 -4.10
N ILE A 124 0.99 17.85 -4.48
CA ILE A 124 -0.12 17.67 -3.56
C ILE A 124 -0.55 16.20 -3.58
N ALA A 125 -0.51 15.55 -2.43
CA ALA A 125 -1.07 14.23 -2.23
C ALA A 125 -2.32 14.32 -1.33
N GLY A 126 -3.41 13.64 -1.70
CA GLY A 126 -4.62 13.72 -0.90
C GLY A 126 -5.61 12.60 -1.16
N THR A 127 -6.64 12.54 -0.29
CA THR A 127 -7.78 11.66 -0.51
C THR A 127 -8.79 12.30 -1.45
N ALA A 128 -9.42 11.50 -2.33
CA ALA A 128 -10.34 11.98 -3.34
C ALA A 128 -11.39 12.96 -2.77
N ALA A 129 -12.10 12.55 -1.72
CA ALA A 129 -13.14 13.38 -1.10
C ALA A 129 -12.62 14.75 -0.59
N ARG A 130 -11.44 14.80 0.04
CA ARG A 130 -10.87 16.05 0.55
C ARG A 130 -10.34 16.95 -0.58
N LEU A 131 -9.73 16.36 -1.59
CA LEU A 131 -9.27 17.11 -2.76
C LEU A 131 -10.48 17.76 -3.49
N CYS A 132 -11.52 16.98 -3.74
CA CYS A 132 -12.75 17.43 -4.35
C CYS A 132 -13.40 18.59 -3.54
N GLU A 133 -13.52 18.42 -2.20
CA GLU A 133 -14.03 19.45 -1.31
C GLU A 133 -13.25 20.77 -1.42
N LEU A 134 -11.90 20.71 -1.43
CA LEU A 134 -11.07 21.92 -1.53
C LEU A 134 -11.09 22.56 -2.91
N ILE A 135 -11.30 21.78 -3.98
CA ILE A 135 -11.51 22.28 -5.34
C ILE A 135 -12.85 23.01 -5.42
N ARG A 136 -13.95 22.39 -4.97
CA ARG A 136 -15.29 23.00 -4.90
C ARG A 136 -15.29 24.33 -4.11
N LEU A 137 -14.55 24.36 -3.02
CA LEU A 137 -14.36 25.58 -2.20
C LEU A 137 -13.41 26.60 -2.83
N LYS A 138 -12.87 26.35 -4.03
CA LYS A 138 -11.89 27.20 -4.73
C LYS A 138 -10.63 27.51 -3.88
N LYS A 139 -10.27 26.61 -2.96
CA LYS A 139 -9.06 26.71 -2.15
C LYS A 139 -7.89 25.98 -2.79
N LEU A 140 -8.15 24.87 -3.46
CA LEU A 140 -7.18 24.17 -4.28
C LEU A 140 -7.40 24.52 -5.74
N LYS A 141 -6.41 25.16 -6.36
CA LYS A 141 -6.39 25.52 -7.78
C LYS A 141 -5.63 24.44 -8.55
N ILE A 142 -6.23 23.93 -9.61
CA ILE A 142 -5.72 22.82 -10.40
C ILE A 142 -5.43 23.17 -11.87
N GLU A 143 -5.65 24.41 -12.27
CA GLU A 143 -5.53 24.86 -13.66
C GLU A 143 -4.10 24.79 -14.21
N ASN A 144 -3.10 24.73 -13.34
CA ASN A 144 -1.68 24.68 -13.72
C ASN A 144 -1.04 23.29 -13.53
N LEU A 145 -1.85 22.26 -13.28
CA LEU A 145 -1.36 20.89 -13.17
C LEU A 145 -0.85 20.41 -14.53
N PHE A 146 0.36 19.88 -14.57
CA PHE A 146 0.85 19.12 -15.72
C PHE A 146 0.68 17.61 -15.56
N ALA A 147 0.46 17.12 -14.33
CA ALA A 147 0.23 15.70 -14.09
C ALA A 147 -0.76 15.45 -12.94
N ALA A 148 -1.62 14.45 -13.13
CA ALA A 148 -2.50 13.88 -12.12
C ALA A 148 -2.26 12.37 -12.03
N VAL A 149 -2.02 11.88 -10.81
CA VAL A 149 -1.77 10.48 -10.52
C VAL A 149 -2.93 9.90 -9.72
N PHE A 150 -3.46 8.78 -10.15
CA PHE A 150 -4.52 8.01 -9.47
C PHE A 150 -3.90 6.71 -8.93
N ASP A 151 -3.55 6.70 -7.64
CA ASP A 151 -2.93 5.53 -7.01
C ASP A 151 -3.98 4.62 -6.37
N GLU A 152 -3.80 3.29 -6.45
CA GLU A 152 -4.81 2.27 -6.15
C GLU A 152 -6.13 2.54 -6.91
N THR A 153 -6.04 2.68 -8.24
CA THR A 153 -7.16 3.00 -9.12
C THR A 153 -8.33 2.02 -8.97
N ASP A 154 -8.06 0.74 -8.80
CA ASP A 154 -9.06 -0.31 -8.54
C ASP A 154 -9.98 0.01 -7.36
N ARG A 155 -9.55 0.89 -6.47
CA ARG A 155 -10.31 1.36 -5.31
C ARG A 155 -10.93 2.74 -5.52
N LEU A 156 -10.24 3.62 -6.25
CA LEU A 156 -10.75 4.94 -6.59
C LEU A 156 -12.00 4.85 -7.49
N VAL A 157 -12.13 3.77 -8.29
CA VAL A 157 -13.31 3.51 -9.12
C VAL A 157 -14.42 2.71 -8.41
N LYS A 158 -14.27 2.39 -7.10
CA LYS A 158 -15.34 1.79 -6.29
C LYS A 158 -16.33 2.84 -5.80
N LYS A 159 -17.55 2.38 -5.47
CA LYS A 159 -18.70 3.19 -5.07
C LYS A 159 -18.38 4.28 -4.04
N GLU A 160 -17.45 3.99 -3.13
CA GLU A 160 -17.09 4.90 -2.04
C GLU A 160 -16.28 6.12 -2.48
N CYS A 161 -15.60 6.04 -3.64
CA CYS A 161 -14.70 7.10 -4.12
C CYS A 161 -15.02 7.60 -5.53
N ILE A 162 -15.82 6.85 -6.30
CA ILE A 162 -15.98 7.08 -7.74
C ILE A 162 -16.54 8.46 -8.08
N GLU A 163 -17.48 8.98 -7.28
CA GLU A 163 -18.10 10.28 -7.53
C GLU A 163 -17.06 11.41 -7.44
N ASP A 164 -16.32 11.48 -6.33
CA ASP A 164 -15.26 12.48 -6.14
C ASP A 164 -14.12 12.30 -7.15
N THR A 165 -13.77 11.05 -7.48
CA THR A 165 -12.71 10.75 -8.45
C THR A 165 -13.10 11.19 -9.86
N THR A 166 -14.36 10.97 -10.26
CA THR A 166 -14.90 11.39 -11.55
C THR A 166 -14.93 12.91 -11.67
N GLU A 167 -15.37 13.59 -10.61
CA GLU A 167 -15.40 15.06 -10.60
C GLU A 167 -13.98 15.64 -10.71
N ILE A 168 -13.02 15.15 -9.92
CA ILE A 168 -11.64 15.60 -10.03
C ILE A 168 -11.13 15.41 -11.47
N LYS A 169 -11.33 14.21 -12.05
CA LYS A 169 -10.88 13.90 -13.41
C LYS A 169 -11.48 14.87 -14.43
N SER A 170 -12.77 15.19 -14.32
CA SER A 170 -13.46 16.10 -15.26
C SER A 170 -12.99 17.56 -15.18
N LEU A 171 -12.36 17.95 -14.07
CA LEU A 171 -11.86 19.31 -13.83
C LEU A 171 -10.36 19.46 -14.15
N LEU A 172 -9.66 18.37 -14.54
CA LEU A 172 -8.25 18.44 -14.91
C LEU A 172 -8.05 19.24 -16.20
N PRO A 173 -6.93 19.97 -16.34
CA PRO A 173 -6.58 20.63 -17.61
C PRO A 173 -6.48 19.62 -18.76
N GLU A 174 -6.85 20.02 -19.98
CA GLU A 174 -6.79 19.17 -21.18
C GLU A 174 -5.37 18.58 -21.42
N ASN A 175 -4.34 19.35 -21.14
CA ASN A 175 -2.94 18.93 -21.29
C ASN A 175 -2.36 18.24 -20.05
N CYS A 176 -3.16 17.94 -19.05
CA CYS A 176 -2.71 17.27 -17.84
C CYS A 176 -2.42 15.79 -18.12
N GLN A 177 -1.18 15.37 -17.92
CA GLN A 177 -0.79 13.97 -18.06
C GLN A 177 -1.49 13.12 -16.99
N ILE A 178 -2.18 12.06 -17.39
CA ILE A 178 -2.88 11.14 -16.49
C ILE A 178 -2.05 9.88 -16.27
N ILE A 179 -1.77 9.59 -15.02
CA ILE A 179 -1.08 8.38 -14.60
C ILE A 179 -2.00 7.62 -13.63
N ALA A 180 -2.34 6.40 -13.98
CA ALA A 180 -3.12 5.51 -13.12
C ALA A 180 -2.31 4.27 -12.76
N CYS A 181 -2.32 3.88 -11.49
CA CYS A 181 -1.66 2.64 -11.07
C CYS A 181 -2.55 1.82 -10.14
N THR A 182 -2.46 0.52 -10.30
CA THR A 182 -3.30 -0.45 -9.59
C THR A 182 -2.53 -1.73 -9.29
N ALA A 183 -3.01 -2.50 -8.33
CA ALA A 183 -2.51 -3.85 -8.10
C ALA A 183 -3.05 -4.85 -9.15
N THR A 184 -4.25 -4.57 -9.70
CA THR A 184 -4.90 -5.41 -10.71
C THR A 184 -5.67 -4.52 -11.67
N ILE A 185 -5.37 -4.60 -12.97
CA ILE A 185 -6.13 -3.89 -14.00
C ILE A 185 -7.42 -4.65 -14.28
N ASN A 186 -8.54 -4.09 -13.86
CA ASN A 186 -9.89 -4.56 -14.17
C ASN A 186 -10.57 -3.72 -15.25
N ASN A 187 -11.71 -4.16 -15.75
CA ASN A 187 -12.44 -3.43 -16.79
C ASN A 187 -12.87 -2.04 -16.31
N ALA A 188 -13.29 -1.89 -15.06
CA ALA A 188 -13.69 -0.59 -14.51
C ALA A 188 -12.55 0.44 -14.55
N ALA A 189 -11.30 0.03 -14.27
CA ALA A 189 -10.15 0.92 -14.39
C ALA A 189 -9.84 1.29 -15.84
N LYS A 190 -9.95 0.33 -16.78
CA LYS A 190 -9.77 0.59 -18.22
C LYS A 190 -10.82 1.53 -18.76
N ASP A 191 -12.08 1.29 -18.42
CA ASP A 191 -13.21 2.11 -18.87
C ASP A 191 -13.12 3.54 -18.29
N PHE A 192 -12.56 3.67 -17.09
CA PHE A 192 -12.36 4.96 -16.46
C PHE A 192 -11.20 5.76 -17.09
N PHE A 193 -10.15 5.10 -17.61
CA PHE A 193 -9.00 5.71 -18.27
C PHE A 193 -8.78 5.18 -19.70
N PRO A 194 -9.76 5.38 -20.63
CA PRO A 194 -9.73 4.75 -21.95
C PRO A 194 -8.57 5.24 -22.85
N GLU A 195 -8.06 6.44 -22.61
CA GLU A 195 -6.97 7.06 -23.39
C GLU A 195 -5.58 6.72 -22.86
N SER A 196 -5.48 5.90 -21.81
CA SER A 196 -4.20 5.54 -21.22
C SER A 196 -3.60 4.31 -21.88
N GLU A 197 -2.28 4.36 -22.13
CA GLU A 197 -1.52 3.19 -22.57
C GLU A 197 -1.45 2.17 -21.41
N ASN A 198 -1.94 0.96 -21.65
CA ASN A 198 -1.93 -0.09 -20.63
C ASN A 198 -0.54 -0.74 -20.59
N ILE A 199 0.17 -0.59 -19.47
CA ILE A 199 1.45 -1.24 -19.23
C ILE A 199 1.21 -2.44 -18.31
N LEU A 200 1.17 -3.62 -18.92
CA LEU A 200 1.09 -4.89 -18.19
C LEU A 200 2.52 -5.35 -17.90
N LEU A 201 2.89 -5.32 -16.65
CA LEU A 201 4.15 -5.90 -16.20
C LEU A 201 3.99 -7.40 -16.03
N PRO A 202 4.99 -8.21 -16.42
CA PRO A 202 4.99 -9.60 -16.01
C PRO A 202 4.91 -9.62 -14.47
N PRO A 203 3.98 -10.38 -13.89
CA PRO A 203 3.85 -10.45 -12.45
C PRO A 203 5.20 -10.84 -11.85
N GLU A 204 5.69 -10.09 -10.87
CA GLU A 204 6.90 -10.47 -10.12
C GLU A 204 6.68 -11.78 -9.37
N ASP A 205 5.41 -12.22 -9.33
CA ASP A 205 4.96 -13.41 -8.62
C ASP A 205 5.43 -13.41 -7.16
N ILE A 206 5.40 -12.23 -6.52
CA ILE A 206 5.82 -12.06 -5.13
C ILE A 206 5.08 -13.07 -4.25
N LEU A 207 3.77 -13.22 -4.47
CA LEU A 207 2.95 -14.18 -3.75
C LEU A 207 3.44 -15.62 -3.91
N ARG A 208 3.90 -16.02 -5.10
CA ARG A 208 4.33 -17.39 -5.39
C ARG A 208 5.79 -17.64 -5.10
N LYS A 209 6.65 -16.64 -5.36
CA LYS A 209 8.11 -16.83 -5.33
C LYS A 209 8.76 -16.37 -4.02
N ARG A 210 8.15 -15.39 -3.34
CA ARG A 210 8.76 -14.76 -2.15
C ARG A 210 7.98 -14.99 -0.86
N ILE A 211 6.71 -15.42 -0.96
CA ILE A 211 5.88 -15.66 0.20
C ILE A 211 5.58 -17.17 0.29
N THR A 212 5.96 -17.76 1.41
CA THR A 212 5.57 -19.13 1.75
C THR A 212 4.20 -19.08 2.42
N HIS A 213 3.23 -19.85 1.91
CA HIS A 213 1.88 -19.87 2.43
C HIS A 213 1.65 -21.08 3.32
N TRP A 214 1.21 -20.85 4.55
CA TRP A 214 0.88 -21.89 5.52
C TRP A 214 -0.60 -21.88 5.88
N ALA A 215 -1.17 -23.05 6.09
CA ALA A 215 -2.52 -23.28 6.60
C ALA A 215 -2.43 -23.99 7.93
N ILE A 216 -3.06 -23.43 8.97
CA ILE A 216 -3.18 -24.04 10.29
C ILE A 216 -4.66 -24.17 10.62
N TYR A 217 -5.12 -25.41 10.79
CA TYR A 217 -6.47 -25.67 11.22
C TYR A 217 -6.67 -25.35 12.71
N ALA A 218 -7.75 -24.67 13.03
CA ALA A 218 -8.19 -24.43 14.39
C ALA A 218 -9.69 -24.17 14.42
N GLU A 219 -10.40 -24.85 15.33
CA GLU A 219 -11.80 -24.52 15.64
C GLU A 219 -11.95 -23.03 15.99
N ALA A 220 -13.08 -22.42 15.63
CA ALA A 220 -13.32 -20.98 15.83
C ALA A 220 -13.03 -20.51 17.27
N ARG A 221 -13.38 -21.35 18.29
CA ARG A 221 -13.13 -21.08 19.72
C ARG A 221 -11.64 -21.15 20.10
N ASP A 222 -10.84 -21.92 19.36
CA ASP A 222 -9.44 -22.24 19.69
C ASP A 222 -8.44 -21.40 18.88
N LYS A 223 -8.90 -20.61 17.88
CA LYS A 223 -8.02 -19.82 16.98
C LYS A 223 -7.04 -18.92 17.73
N ILE A 224 -7.48 -18.23 18.80
CA ILE A 224 -6.60 -17.30 19.53
C ILE A 224 -5.56 -18.08 20.37
N ASP A 225 -5.92 -19.24 20.92
CA ASP A 225 -4.94 -20.09 21.62
C ASP A 225 -3.95 -20.71 20.63
N THR A 226 -4.42 -21.10 19.45
CA THR A 226 -3.58 -21.56 18.34
C THR A 226 -2.62 -20.47 17.88
N LEU A 227 -3.10 -19.22 17.72
CA LEU A 227 -2.25 -18.05 17.43
C LEU A 227 -1.16 -17.88 18.50
N ARG A 228 -1.53 -17.94 19.78
CA ARG A 228 -0.59 -17.84 20.91
C ARG A 228 0.49 -18.93 20.84
N LYS A 229 0.08 -20.19 20.62
CA LYS A 229 0.99 -21.33 20.45
C LYS A 229 1.91 -21.13 19.24
N PHE A 230 1.36 -20.65 18.13
CA PHE A 230 2.13 -20.34 16.91
C PHE A 230 3.20 -19.27 17.18
N ILE A 231 2.83 -18.16 17.81
CA ILE A 231 3.78 -17.10 18.16
C ILE A 231 4.91 -17.63 19.06
N ALA A 232 4.58 -18.48 20.01
CA ALA A 232 5.58 -19.07 20.91
C ALA A 232 6.51 -20.08 20.20
N ALA A 233 5.97 -20.85 19.26
CA ALA A 233 6.72 -21.89 18.54
C ALA A 233 7.61 -21.31 17.43
N GLU A 234 7.10 -20.34 16.66
CA GLU A 234 7.78 -19.75 15.49
C GLU A 234 8.66 -18.55 15.87
N ASN A 235 8.31 -17.83 16.94
CA ASN A 235 8.99 -16.63 17.43
C ASN A 235 9.27 -15.61 16.29
N PRO A 236 8.25 -15.11 15.60
CA PRO A 236 8.42 -14.23 14.46
C PRO A 236 9.20 -12.97 14.83
N SER A 237 10.13 -12.55 13.98
CA SER A 237 10.90 -11.32 14.20
C SER A 237 10.01 -10.07 14.14
N LYS A 238 9.01 -10.07 13.23
CA LYS A 238 8.00 -9.03 13.11
C LYS A 238 6.73 -9.61 12.48
N ALA A 239 5.62 -9.67 13.22
CA ALA A 239 4.36 -10.24 12.77
C ALA A 239 3.24 -9.21 12.67
N LEU A 240 2.55 -9.18 11.54
CA LEU A 240 1.33 -8.40 11.34
C LEU A 240 0.13 -9.36 11.32
N ILE A 241 -0.79 -9.19 12.28
CA ILE A 241 -1.95 -10.05 12.46
C ILE A 241 -3.19 -9.34 11.93
N PHE A 242 -3.89 -10.01 11.03
CA PHE A 242 -5.11 -9.52 10.40
C PHE A 242 -6.36 -10.23 10.90
N THR A 243 -7.43 -9.46 11.06
CA THR A 243 -8.79 -9.97 11.12
C THR A 243 -9.74 -9.04 10.35
N SER A 244 -10.73 -9.60 9.67
CA SER A 244 -11.77 -8.83 8.95
C SER A 244 -12.68 -8.06 9.91
N ARG A 245 -12.79 -8.50 11.16
CA ARG A 245 -13.71 -7.98 12.16
C ARG A 245 -13.00 -7.06 13.13
N ALA A 246 -13.42 -5.80 13.15
CA ALA A 246 -12.82 -4.78 14.04
C ALA A 246 -12.99 -5.10 15.54
N ASP A 247 -14.09 -5.76 15.95
CA ASP A 247 -14.32 -6.22 17.31
C ASP A 247 -13.35 -7.32 17.76
N GLN A 248 -12.87 -8.14 16.83
CA GLN A 248 -11.88 -9.18 17.12
C GLN A 248 -10.48 -8.63 17.35
N VAL A 249 -10.14 -7.45 16.81
CA VAL A 249 -8.83 -6.83 17.03
C VAL A 249 -8.55 -6.64 18.51
N GLU A 250 -9.51 -6.05 19.25
CA GLU A 250 -9.39 -5.83 20.71
C GLU A 250 -9.40 -7.15 21.50
N ASN A 251 -10.23 -8.11 21.09
CA ASN A 251 -10.30 -9.42 21.72
C ASN A 251 -8.98 -10.18 21.62
N ILE A 252 -8.37 -10.22 20.42
CA ILE A 252 -7.07 -10.84 20.20
C ILE A 252 -6.00 -10.12 21.03
N PHE A 253 -5.97 -8.78 20.97
CA PHE A 253 -5.03 -7.98 21.74
C PHE A 253 -5.13 -8.26 23.24
N SER A 254 -6.33 -8.21 23.83
CA SER A 254 -6.55 -8.44 25.25
C SER A 254 -6.10 -9.83 25.69
N LYS A 255 -6.41 -10.88 24.91
CA LYS A 255 -6.02 -12.25 25.22
C LYS A 255 -4.51 -12.47 25.12
N LEU A 256 -3.83 -11.89 24.12
CA LEU A 256 -2.37 -11.98 23.98
C LEU A 256 -1.68 -11.18 25.11
N SER A 257 -2.13 -9.99 25.42
CA SER A 257 -1.59 -9.14 26.50
C SER A 257 -1.77 -9.82 27.87
N TYR A 258 -2.91 -10.43 28.14
CA TYR A 258 -3.13 -11.23 29.37
C TYR A 258 -2.09 -12.35 29.52
N LYS A 259 -1.66 -12.94 28.42
CA LYS A 259 -0.58 -13.96 28.40
C LYS A 259 0.83 -13.36 28.34
N ARG A 260 0.99 -12.05 28.61
CA ARG A 260 2.26 -11.31 28.65
C ARG A 260 3.01 -11.31 27.30
N ILE A 261 2.28 -11.41 26.19
CA ILE A 261 2.85 -11.24 24.85
C ILE A 261 2.81 -9.74 24.53
N ASP A 262 4.00 -9.14 24.32
CA ASP A 262 4.10 -7.71 24.00
C ASP A 262 3.61 -7.47 22.57
N CYS A 263 2.47 -6.80 22.46
CA CYS A 263 1.81 -6.50 21.20
C CYS A 263 1.11 -5.13 21.26
N ALA A 264 0.72 -4.62 20.12
CA ALA A 264 -0.19 -3.50 20.02
C ALA A 264 -1.33 -3.80 19.04
N CYS A 265 -2.40 -3.03 19.13
CA CYS A 265 -3.50 -3.13 18.17
C CYS A 265 -3.87 -1.77 17.60
N ILE A 266 -4.39 -1.77 16.38
CA ILE A 266 -4.96 -0.61 15.70
C ILE A 266 -6.27 -1.00 15.01
N HIS A 267 -7.32 -0.24 15.26
CA HIS A 267 -8.65 -0.39 14.65
C HIS A 267 -9.26 0.98 14.34
N ALA A 268 -10.43 1.01 13.70
CA ALA A 268 -11.04 2.25 13.22
C ALA A 268 -11.31 3.30 14.32
N LYS A 269 -11.55 2.84 15.57
CA LYS A 269 -11.81 3.70 16.72
C LYS A 269 -10.55 4.09 17.51
N THR A 270 -9.36 3.58 17.12
CA THR A 270 -8.12 3.91 17.79
C THR A 270 -7.78 5.40 17.58
N ASP A 271 -7.54 6.10 18.68
CA ASP A 271 -7.12 7.50 18.65
C ASP A 271 -5.87 7.70 17.78
N LYS A 272 -5.79 8.86 17.12
CA LYS A 272 -4.73 9.16 16.15
C LYS A 272 -3.32 9.14 16.77
N GLN A 273 -3.18 9.58 18.02
CA GLN A 273 -1.89 9.59 18.72
C GLN A 273 -1.49 8.17 19.13
N MET A 274 -2.43 7.40 19.68
CA MET A 274 -2.25 5.98 20.03
C MET A 274 -1.90 5.15 18.79
N ARG A 275 -2.60 5.37 17.67
CA ARG A 275 -2.32 4.71 16.39
C ARG A 275 -0.90 5.00 15.92
N LYS A 276 -0.48 6.27 15.93
CA LYS A 276 0.88 6.66 15.57
C LYS A 276 1.91 5.99 16.48
N ALA A 277 1.72 6.06 17.79
CA ALA A 277 2.62 5.44 18.77
C ALA A 277 2.74 3.92 18.56
N ALA A 278 1.64 3.20 18.31
CA ALA A 278 1.64 1.77 18.04
C ALA A 278 2.44 1.44 16.77
N ILE A 279 2.22 2.19 15.68
CA ILE A 279 2.95 2.02 14.42
C ILE A 279 4.44 2.31 14.60
N ASP A 280 4.81 3.39 15.28
CA ASP A 280 6.21 3.78 15.49
C ASP A 280 6.95 2.74 16.36
N ARG A 281 6.31 2.20 17.39
CA ARG A 281 6.86 1.12 18.22
C ARG A 281 7.05 -0.15 17.40
N PHE A 282 6.11 -0.48 16.50
CA PHE A 282 6.21 -1.66 15.63
C PHE A 282 7.26 -1.47 14.53
N LYS A 283 7.34 -0.29 13.91
CA LYS A 283 8.37 0.04 12.91
C LYS A 283 9.77 -0.07 13.51
N SER A 284 9.97 0.52 14.68
CA SER A 284 11.27 0.50 15.38
C SER A 284 11.65 -0.86 15.98
N GLY A 285 10.76 -1.87 15.93
CA GLY A 285 11.00 -3.19 16.50
C GLY A 285 10.89 -3.24 18.04
N LYS A 286 10.43 -2.15 18.69
CA LYS A 286 10.15 -2.15 20.13
C LYS A 286 9.05 -3.13 20.51
N ILE A 287 8.10 -3.38 19.61
CA ILE A 287 7.14 -4.47 19.67
C ILE A 287 7.25 -5.29 18.40
N LYS A 288 7.07 -6.60 18.52
CA LYS A 288 7.18 -7.54 17.40
C LYS A 288 5.83 -7.90 16.79
N ILE A 289 4.71 -7.54 17.42
CA ILE A 289 3.38 -7.97 17.02
C ILE A 289 2.45 -6.77 16.94
N LEU A 290 1.82 -6.60 15.77
CA LEU A 290 0.78 -5.60 15.55
C LEU A 290 -0.49 -6.30 15.06
N ILE A 291 -1.61 -6.03 15.71
CA ILE A 291 -2.93 -6.60 15.38
C ILE A 291 -3.76 -5.51 14.72
N THR A 292 -4.39 -5.82 13.58
CA THR A 292 -5.12 -4.82 12.79
C THR A 292 -6.29 -5.44 12.02
N SER A 293 -7.19 -4.57 11.56
CA SER A 293 -8.20 -4.93 10.57
C SER A 293 -7.81 -4.43 9.18
N ASP A 294 -8.49 -4.95 8.14
CA ASP A 294 -8.23 -4.59 6.74
C ASP A 294 -8.28 -3.07 6.49
N LEU A 295 -9.31 -2.41 7.04
CA LEU A 295 -9.49 -0.96 6.87
C LEU A 295 -8.32 -0.16 7.46
N THR A 296 -7.77 -0.61 8.57
CA THR A 296 -6.73 0.13 9.30
C THR A 296 -5.32 -0.24 8.88
N ALA A 297 -5.14 -1.41 8.28
CA ALA A 297 -3.84 -1.85 7.74
C ALA A 297 -3.54 -1.27 6.35
N ARG A 298 -4.55 -0.73 5.69
CA ARG A 298 -4.37 -0.16 4.35
C ARG A 298 -3.43 1.03 4.40
N GLY A 299 -2.53 1.08 3.45
CA GLY A 299 -1.53 2.14 3.38
C GLY A 299 -0.45 2.09 4.48
N LEU A 300 -0.43 1.09 5.36
CA LEU A 300 0.69 0.90 6.28
C LEU A 300 1.91 0.43 5.50
N ASP A 301 2.91 1.29 5.40
CA ASP A 301 4.24 0.90 4.95
C ASP A 301 5.10 0.60 6.16
N ILE A 302 5.28 -0.68 6.41
CA ILE A 302 6.08 -1.20 7.51
C ILE A 302 7.09 -2.14 6.89
N PRO A 303 8.37 -1.81 6.98
CA PRO A 303 9.43 -2.67 6.46
C PRO A 303 9.61 -3.91 7.33
N ASP A 304 10.19 -4.94 6.72
CA ASP A 304 10.72 -6.11 7.42
C ASP A 304 9.68 -6.95 8.18
N ILE A 305 8.44 -6.98 7.71
CA ILE A 305 7.45 -7.91 8.22
C ILE A 305 7.85 -9.32 7.79
N SER A 306 8.22 -10.16 8.75
CA SER A 306 8.58 -11.55 8.51
C SER A 306 7.34 -12.44 8.33
N HIS A 307 6.27 -12.16 9.09
CA HIS A 307 5.05 -12.96 9.09
C HIS A 307 3.81 -12.09 8.95
N VAL A 308 2.94 -12.49 8.05
CA VAL A 308 1.54 -12.06 8.00
C VAL A 308 0.70 -13.21 8.53
N ILE A 309 -0.13 -12.95 9.54
CA ILE A 309 -1.00 -13.97 10.14
C ILE A 309 -2.45 -13.52 9.95
N GLN A 310 -3.23 -14.33 9.27
CA GLN A 310 -4.65 -14.06 8.99
C GLN A 310 -5.51 -14.93 9.91
N MET A 311 -6.25 -14.28 10.81
CA MET A 311 -7.15 -14.95 11.77
C MET A 311 -8.49 -15.35 11.16
N ASP A 312 -8.72 -14.89 9.95
CA ASP A 312 -9.84 -15.24 9.08
C ASP A 312 -9.42 -15.11 7.62
N LEU A 313 -10.03 -15.90 6.75
CA LEU A 313 -9.84 -15.77 5.32
C LEU A 313 -10.78 -14.68 4.77
N PRO A 314 -10.27 -13.60 4.16
CA PRO A 314 -11.13 -12.55 3.63
C PRO A 314 -12.04 -13.07 2.52
N GLN A 315 -13.21 -12.46 2.36
CA GLN A 315 -14.16 -12.85 1.30
C GLN A 315 -13.65 -12.47 -0.09
N ASP A 316 -13.03 -11.32 -0.21
CA ASP A 316 -12.48 -10.79 -1.45
C ASP A 316 -11.02 -11.24 -1.63
N THR A 317 -10.71 -11.77 -2.81
CA THR A 317 -9.35 -12.19 -3.22
C THR A 317 -8.35 -11.04 -3.11
N ASP A 318 -8.77 -9.81 -3.45
CA ASP A 318 -7.89 -8.64 -3.40
C ASP A 318 -7.41 -8.34 -1.97
N PHE A 319 -8.27 -8.50 -0.98
CA PHE A 319 -7.86 -8.36 0.43
C PHE A 319 -6.82 -9.40 0.84
N PHE A 320 -6.95 -10.63 0.38
CA PHE A 320 -5.95 -11.68 0.64
C PHE A 320 -4.59 -11.29 0.04
N ILE A 321 -4.58 -10.83 -1.21
CA ILE A 321 -3.38 -10.37 -1.90
C ILE A 321 -2.75 -9.19 -1.16
N HIS A 322 -3.55 -8.19 -0.79
CA HIS A 322 -3.09 -7.01 -0.06
C HIS A 322 -2.57 -7.32 1.36
N ARG A 323 -3.20 -8.28 2.08
CA ARG A 323 -2.70 -8.74 3.39
C ARG A 323 -1.38 -9.47 3.22
N SER A 324 -1.34 -10.49 2.39
CA SER A 324 -0.16 -11.33 2.16
C SER A 324 1.02 -10.49 1.64
N GLY A 325 0.78 -9.55 0.74
CA GLY A 325 1.79 -8.62 0.21
C GLY A 325 2.33 -7.59 1.21
N ARG A 326 1.99 -7.69 2.51
CA ARG A 326 2.67 -6.92 3.57
C ARG A 326 4.01 -7.52 3.95
N THR A 327 4.26 -8.79 3.62
CA THR A 327 5.57 -9.43 3.70
C THR A 327 6.16 -9.68 2.31
N GLY A 328 7.34 -10.23 2.19
CA GLY A 328 8.00 -10.52 0.91
C GLY A 328 8.46 -9.28 0.12
N ARG A 329 8.58 -8.11 0.74
CA ARG A 329 8.94 -6.83 0.11
C ARG A 329 10.44 -6.63 -0.03
N ALA A 330 10.83 -5.73 -0.93
CA ALA A 330 12.22 -5.29 -1.14
C ALA A 330 13.21 -6.46 -1.33
N GLY A 331 12.80 -7.49 -2.07
CA GLY A 331 13.65 -8.65 -2.35
C GLY A 331 13.73 -9.69 -1.24
N LYS A 332 13.11 -9.46 -0.09
CA LYS A 332 13.08 -10.40 1.04
C LYS A 332 12.01 -11.46 0.84
N THR A 333 12.14 -12.58 1.55
CA THR A 333 11.11 -13.62 1.67
C THR A 333 10.24 -13.36 2.89
N GLY A 334 9.04 -13.97 2.92
CA GLY A 334 8.13 -13.86 4.04
C GLY A 334 7.21 -15.06 4.16
N ILE A 335 6.50 -15.14 5.28
CA ILE A 335 5.53 -16.20 5.56
C ILE A 335 4.15 -15.59 5.72
N ASN A 336 3.17 -16.15 5.02
CA ASN A 336 1.76 -15.85 5.18
C ASN A 336 1.07 -17.07 5.81
N VAL A 337 0.45 -16.88 6.95
CA VAL A 337 -0.22 -17.97 7.72
C VAL A 337 -1.70 -17.67 7.79
N VAL A 338 -2.55 -18.61 7.42
CA VAL A 338 -3.99 -18.56 7.67
C VAL A 338 -4.31 -19.53 8.81
N ILE A 339 -4.88 -19.01 9.91
CA ILE A 339 -5.42 -19.82 11.00
C ILE A 339 -6.94 -19.83 10.83
N GLY A 340 -7.47 -20.96 10.37
CA GLY A 340 -8.86 -21.06 9.96
C GLY A 340 -9.57 -22.32 10.43
N ASP A 341 -10.90 -22.28 10.47
CA ASP A 341 -11.74 -23.45 10.65
C ASP A 341 -11.89 -24.23 9.33
N GLU A 342 -12.65 -25.34 9.37
CA GLU A 342 -12.85 -26.22 8.22
C GLU A 342 -13.39 -25.49 6.99
N TRP A 343 -14.35 -24.58 7.18
CA TRP A 343 -14.94 -23.82 6.09
C TRP A 343 -13.93 -22.87 5.46
N GLU A 344 -13.12 -22.19 6.27
CA GLU A 344 -12.06 -21.31 5.78
C GLU A 344 -10.94 -22.08 5.10
N MET A 345 -10.59 -23.26 5.58
CA MET A 345 -9.58 -24.12 4.92
C MET A 345 -10.06 -24.57 3.53
N ASN A 346 -11.31 -24.97 3.39
CA ASN A 346 -11.90 -25.33 2.10
C ASN A 346 -11.91 -24.13 1.11
N ARG A 347 -12.22 -22.94 1.61
CA ARG A 347 -12.12 -21.71 0.81
C ARG A 347 -10.67 -21.37 0.46
N TYR A 348 -9.73 -21.61 1.38
CA TYR A 348 -8.33 -21.36 1.14
C TYR A 348 -7.76 -22.29 0.05
N ALA A 349 -8.16 -23.56 0.04
CA ALA A 349 -7.83 -24.48 -1.04
C ALA A 349 -8.40 -24.03 -2.41
N THR A 350 -9.59 -23.43 -2.44
CA THR A 350 -10.15 -22.83 -3.64
C THR A 350 -9.34 -21.60 -4.09
N LEU A 351 -8.92 -20.77 -3.15
CA LEU A 351 -8.10 -19.57 -3.42
C LEU A 351 -6.70 -19.95 -3.89
N GLU A 352 -6.11 -20.99 -3.31
CA GLU A 352 -4.83 -21.59 -3.73
C GLU A 352 -4.85 -21.92 -5.23
N LYS A 353 -5.86 -22.67 -5.67
CA LYS A 353 -6.04 -23.01 -7.10
C LYS A 353 -6.23 -21.76 -7.97
N LYS A 354 -7.09 -20.83 -7.54
CA LYS A 354 -7.37 -19.60 -8.28
C LYS A 354 -6.13 -18.73 -8.49
N LEU A 355 -5.28 -18.62 -7.47
CA LEU A 355 -4.06 -17.78 -7.50
C LEU A 355 -2.81 -18.57 -7.93
N GLY A 356 -2.91 -19.88 -8.11
CA GLY A 356 -1.78 -20.77 -8.43
C GLY A 356 -0.70 -20.74 -7.34
N LEU A 357 -1.11 -20.69 -6.09
CA LEU A 357 -0.22 -20.74 -4.93
C LEU A 357 0.09 -22.20 -4.56
N THR A 358 1.11 -22.37 -3.71
CA THR A 358 1.34 -23.61 -2.98
C THR A 358 1.15 -23.33 -1.50
N VAL A 359 0.15 -23.97 -0.90
CA VAL A 359 -0.16 -23.83 0.53
C VAL A 359 0.29 -25.07 1.28
N TYR A 360 1.11 -24.87 2.28
CA TYR A 360 1.67 -25.95 3.13
C TYR A 360 0.85 -26.07 4.40
N PRO A 361 0.15 -27.19 4.62
CA PRO A 361 -0.51 -27.46 5.89
C PRO A 361 0.52 -27.55 7.01
N LYS A 362 0.21 -26.97 8.16
CA LYS A 362 1.05 -26.95 9.36
C LYS A 362 0.25 -27.25 10.61
N GLU A 363 0.89 -27.87 11.58
CA GLU A 363 0.38 -28.07 12.92
C GLU A 363 1.39 -27.63 13.98
N ILE A 364 0.87 -27.32 15.17
CA ILE A 364 1.74 -26.95 16.31
C ILE A 364 1.77 -28.12 17.27
N ARG A 365 2.90 -28.80 17.32
CA ARG A 365 3.09 -29.99 18.17
C ARG A 365 4.37 -29.85 18.97
N SER A 366 4.31 -30.13 20.28
CA SER A 366 5.46 -30.06 21.19
C SER A 366 6.25 -28.74 21.10
N GLY A 367 5.54 -27.60 20.93
CA GLY A 367 6.14 -26.26 20.84
C GLY A 367 6.88 -25.97 19.53
N LYS A 368 6.64 -26.74 18.48
CA LYS A 368 7.21 -26.52 17.13
C LYS A 368 6.11 -26.49 16.08
N VAL A 369 6.35 -25.70 15.01
CA VAL A 369 5.52 -25.71 13.80
C VAL A 369 6.05 -26.75 12.84
N ILE A 370 5.26 -27.78 12.57
CA ILE A 370 5.67 -28.95 11.75
C ILE A 370 4.65 -29.20 10.64
N ALA A 371 4.99 -30.00 9.65
CA ALA A 371 4.01 -30.55 8.73
C ALA A 371 3.14 -31.59 9.48
N PRO A 372 1.84 -31.69 9.17
CA PRO A 372 1.00 -32.75 9.73
C PRO A 372 1.60 -34.13 9.43
N LEU A 373 1.52 -35.04 10.39
CA LEU A 373 1.85 -36.43 10.12
C LEU A 373 0.81 -36.96 9.13
N MET A 374 1.27 -37.52 8.02
CA MET A 374 0.38 -38.28 7.14
C MET A 374 0.00 -39.57 7.90
N GLU A 375 -1.30 -39.70 8.22
CA GLU A 375 -1.83 -40.99 8.67
C GLU A 375 -2.03 -41.94 7.50
#